data_e9ba40d41b46c2e055cf7c23e00881fa
#
_entry.id   e9ba40d41b46c2e055cf7c23e00881fa
#
_cell.length_a   1.000
_cell.length_b   1.000
_cell.length_c   1.000
_cell.angle_alpha   90.00
_cell.angle_beta   90.00
_cell.angle_gamma   90.00
#
_symmetry.space_group_name_H-M   'P 1'
#
loop_
_entity.id
_entity.type
_entity.pdbx_description
1 polymer ?
#
loop_
_entity_poly.entity_id
_entity_poly.type
_entity_poly.pdbx_seq_one_letter_code
_entity_poly.pdbx_strand_id
1 'polypeptide(L)'
;LGVSLTGIMDNYVLARQVDSKVWLQEMKQVAVDTNKEYAEKIGIPRSTAITCVKPSGTVSQLTDSASGIHARHNPFYVRTVRGDNKDPLTQFMKEENIPFEPDITKPDSVTVFSFPMKSPSGAITRTEMSAIEQLELWKVYALYWCEHKPSVTISVKESEWTVSYTHLTLPTSG
;
A
#
# COMPACT_ATOMS: atom_id res chain seq x y z
N LEU A 1 -12.84 11.54 -9.77
CA LEU A 1 -12.63 10.09 -9.72
C LEU A 1 -11.19 9.77 -10.03
N GLY A 2 -10.63 8.76 -9.38
CA GLY A 2 -9.25 8.33 -9.57
C GLY A 2 -9.09 6.82 -9.44
N VAL A 3 -7.97 6.31 -9.97
CA VAL A 3 -7.59 4.90 -9.93
C VAL A 3 -6.32 4.77 -9.08
N SER A 4 -6.41 4.01 -8.00
CA SER A 4 -5.26 3.73 -7.14
C SER A 4 -4.87 2.27 -7.23
N LEU A 5 -3.59 1.99 -7.45
CA LEU A 5 -3.05 0.63 -7.39
C LEU A 5 -2.76 0.24 -5.92
N THR A 6 -3.07 -1.00 -5.60
CA THR A 6 -2.73 -1.65 -4.32
C THR A 6 -2.27 -3.09 -4.59
N GLY A 7 -1.65 -3.74 -3.59
CA GLY A 7 -1.15 -5.11 -3.77
C GLY A 7 0.10 -5.21 -4.66
N ILE A 8 0.80 -4.11 -4.88
CA ILE A 8 1.96 -4.06 -5.78
C ILE A 8 3.02 -5.09 -5.38
N MET A 9 3.31 -5.19 -4.09
CA MET A 9 4.34 -6.11 -3.57
C MET A 9 3.92 -7.58 -3.53
N ASP A 10 2.63 -7.86 -3.76
CA ASP A 10 2.12 -9.23 -3.90
C ASP A 10 2.23 -9.75 -5.35
N ASN A 11 2.54 -8.87 -6.30
CA ASN A 11 2.59 -9.19 -7.72
C ASN A 11 4.02 -9.13 -8.25
N TYR A 12 4.52 -10.25 -8.76
CA TYR A 12 5.89 -10.38 -9.24
C TYR A 12 6.25 -9.38 -10.35
N VAL A 13 5.35 -9.10 -11.28
CA VAL A 13 5.59 -8.18 -12.40
C VAL A 13 5.61 -6.74 -11.92
N LEU A 14 4.65 -6.35 -11.09
CA LEU A 14 4.49 -4.98 -10.60
C LEU A 14 5.55 -4.59 -9.56
N ALA A 15 6.03 -5.57 -8.78
CA ALA A 15 7.05 -5.35 -7.75
C ALA A 15 8.48 -5.35 -8.28
N ARG A 16 8.71 -5.81 -9.53
CA ARG A 16 10.04 -5.90 -10.15
C ARG A 16 10.11 -5.01 -11.37
N GLN A 17 11.15 -4.20 -11.44
CA GLN A 17 11.28 -3.02 -12.29
C GLN A 17 11.32 -3.25 -13.81
N VAL A 18 11.68 -4.45 -14.30
CA VAL A 18 12.11 -4.61 -15.70
C VAL A 18 10.98 -4.39 -16.69
N ASP A 19 9.81 -4.97 -16.46
CA ASP A 19 8.66 -4.89 -17.38
C ASP A 19 7.56 -3.95 -16.90
N SER A 20 7.61 -3.54 -15.62
CA SER A 20 6.53 -2.75 -15.00
C SER A 20 6.33 -1.38 -15.64
N LYS A 21 7.38 -0.75 -16.19
CA LYS A 21 7.31 0.58 -16.80
C LYS A 21 6.34 0.63 -17.99
N VAL A 22 6.45 -0.33 -18.90
CA VAL A 22 5.57 -0.41 -20.08
C VAL A 22 4.12 -0.63 -19.65
N TRP A 23 3.89 -1.63 -18.78
CA TRP A 23 2.56 -1.93 -18.23
C TRP A 23 1.94 -0.73 -17.51
N LEU A 24 2.72 -0.03 -16.69
CA LEU A 24 2.24 1.14 -15.96
C LEU A 24 1.85 2.29 -16.89
N GLN A 25 2.63 2.52 -17.95
CA GLN A 25 2.31 3.54 -18.95
C GLN A 25 1.05 3.19 -19.75
N GLU A 26 0.92 1.94 -20.18
CA GLU A 26 -0.27 1.49 -20.91
C GLU A 26 -1.53 1.57 -20.04
N MET A 27 -1.47 1.06 -18.80
CA MET A 27 -2.59 1.16 -17.86
C MET A 27 -2.95 2.62 -17.55
N LYS A 28 -1.95 3.50 -17.41
CA LYS A 28 -2.17 4.93 -17.20
C LYS A 28 -2.89 5.54 -18.39
N GLN A 29 -2.44 5.25 -19.62
CA GLN A 29 -3.06 5.78 -20.83
C GLN A 29 -4.52 5.33 -20.93
N VAL A 30 -4.80 4.05 -20.72
CA VAL A 30 -6.17 3.52 -20.71
C VAL A 30 -7.03 4.22 -19.66
N ALA A 31 -6.52 4.43 -18.44
CA ALA A 31 -7.27 5.12 -17.39
C ALA A 31 -7.61 6.58 -17.76
N VAL A 32 -6.64 7.30 -18.36
CA VAL A 32 -6.83 8.68 -18.81
C VAL A 32 -7.86 8.76 -19.95
N ASP A 33 -7.73 7.89 -20.95
CA ASP A 33 -8.63 7.89 -22.10
C ASP A 33 -10.06 7.50 -21.71
N THR A 34 -10.21 6.51 -20.83
CA THR A 34 -11.51 6.13 -20.26
C THR A 34 -12.14 7.29 -19.48
N ASN A 35 -11.35 7.98 -18.66
CA ASN A 35 -11.86 9.15 -17.92
C ASN A 35 -12.36 10.25 -18.87
N LYS A 36 -11.61 10.51 -19.94
CA LYS A 36 -12.01 11.51 -20.95
C LYS A 36 -13.32 11.11 -21.63
N GLU A 37 -13.40 9.88 -22.12
CA GLU A 37 -14.59 9.37 -22.81
C GLU A 37 -15.85 9.44 -21.94
N TYR A 38 -15.75 8.94 -20.70
CA TYR A 38 -16.91 8.91 -19.80
C TYR A 38 -17.28 10.29 -19.26
N ALA A 39 -16.31 11.17 -19.03
CA ALA A 39 -16.59 12.56 -18.65
C ALA A 39 -17.42 13.28 -19.73
N GLU A 40 -17.07 13.09 -21.00
CA GLU A 40 -17.81 13.61 -22.14
C GLU A 40 -19.24 13.03 -22.21
N LYS A 41 -19.39 11.69 -22.03
CA LYS A 41 -20.70 11.01 -22.03
C LYS A 41 -21.63 11.48 -20.91
N ILE A 42 -21.08 11.78 -19.74
CA ILE A 42 -21.85 12.21 -18.56
C ILE A 42 -22.07 13.74 -18.56
N GLY A 43 -21.34 14.49 -19.39
CA GLY A 43 -21.42 15.94 -19.45
C GLY A 43 -20.75 16.67 -18.30
N ILE A 44 -19.67 16.12 -17.74
CA ILE A 44 -18.88 16.71 -16.65
C ILE A 44 -17.43 16.97 -17.09
N PRO A 45 -16.69 17.88 -16.44
CA PRO A 45 -15.27 18.05 -16.69
C PRO A 45 -14.49 16.75 -16.39
N ARG A 46 -13.49 16.45 -17.22
CA ARG A 46 -12.55 15.36 -16.94
C ARG A 46 -11.77 15.61 -15.66
N SER A 47 -11.40 14.55 -14.95
CA SER A 47 -10.55 14.65 -13.76
C SER A 47 -9.17 15.20 -14.11
N THR A 48 -8.65 16.07 -13.26
CA THR A 48 -7.35 16.72 -13.44
C THR A 48 -6.19 15.75 -13.19
N ALA A 49 -6.36 14.83 -12.23
CA ALA A 49 -5.43 13.75 -11.93
C ALA A 49 -6.24 12.46 -11.69
N ILE A 50 -5.81 11.35 -12.28
CA ILE A 50 -6.56 10.10 -12.30
C ILE A 50 -5.79 8.99 -11.60
N THR A 51 -4.53 8.78 -11.97
CA THR A 51 -3.72 7.65 -11.53
C THR A 51 -2.86 7.97 -10.31
N CYS A 52 -2.88 7.10 -9.31
CA CYS A 52 -2.17 7.31 -8.05
C CYS A 52 -1.80 5.99 -7.34
N VAL A 53 -1.03 6.10 -6.27
CA VAL A 53 -0.85 5.07 -5.24
C VAL A 53 -1.16 5.70 -3.89
N LYS A 54 -2.29 5.32 -3.32
CA LYS A 54 -2.79 5.82 -2.03
C LYS A 54 -2.45 4.87 -0.90
N PRO A 55 -2.38 5.34 0.36
CA PRO A 55 -2.42 4.45 1.52
C PRO A 55 -3.74 3.68 1.51
N SER A 56 -3.68 2.36 1.59
CA SER A 56 -4.88 1.49 1.54
C SER A 56 -4.95 0.56 2.75
N GLY A 57 -4.64 1.07 3.93
CA GLY A 57 -4.53 0.30 5.17
C GLY A 57 -5.79 -0.47 5.58
N THR A 58 -6.96 -0.06 5.14
CA THR A 58 -8.25 -0.75 5.37
C THR A 58 -8.75 -1.44 4.10
N VAL A 59 -8.82 -0.76 2.97
CA VAL A 59 -9.37 -1.30 1.71
C VAL A 59 -8.56 -2.51 1.23
N SER A 60 -7.22 -2.47 1.33
CA SER A 60 -6.36 -3.60 0.98
C SER A 60 -6.65 -4.86 1.79
N GLN A 61 -7.20 -4.73 3.00
CA GLN A 61 -7.55 -5.89 3.84
C GLN A 61 -8.81 -6.61 3.34
N LEU A 62 -9.74 -5.91 2.71
CA LEU A 62 -10.92 -6.54 2.09
C LEU A 62 -10.54 -7.48 0.94
N THR A 63 -9.43 -7.21 0.29
CA THR A 63 -8.92 -7.99 -0.85
C THR A 63 -7.71 -8.85 -0.50
N ASP A 64 -7.34 -8.91 0.79
CA ASP A 64 -6.11 -9.57 1.29
C ASP A 64 -4.87 -9.20 0.46
N SER A 65 -4.73 -7.94 0.13
CA SER A 65 -3.60 -7.42 -0.64
C SER A 65 -2.65 -6.56 0.20
N ALA A 66 -1.39 -6.46 -0.22
CA ALA A 66 -0.44 -5.52 0.36
C ALA A 66 -0.92 -4.08 0.14
N SER A 67 -0.73 -3.20 1.13
CA SER A 67 -1.19 -1.81 1.08
C SER A 67 -0.39 -0.97 0.09
N GLY A 68 -1.00 -0.54 -1.01
CA GLY A 68 -0.34 0.32 -2.01
C GLY A 68 0.96 -0.29 -2.51
N ILE A 69 2.06 0.44 -2.35
CA ILE A 69 3.43 0.03 -2.70
C ILE A 69 4.22 -0.53 -1.48
N HIS A 70 3.55 -0.75 -0.35
CA HIS A 70 4.21 -1.24 0.85
C HIS A 70 4.45 -2.75 0.78
N ALA A 71 5.64 -3.19 1.22
CA ALA A 71 5.94 -4.60 1.36
C ALA A 71 5.11 -5.26 2.48
N ARG A 72 4.87 -6.56 2.38
CA ARG A 72 4.30 -7.35 3.48
C ARG A 72 5.26 -7.35 4.67
N HIS A 73 4.71 -7.47 5.88
CA HIS A 73 5.53 -7.43 7.09
C HIS A 73 6.51 -8.62 7.16
N ASN A 74 5.98 -9.82 7.03
CA ASN A 74 6.72 -11.10 7.04
C ASN A 74 5.92 -12.16 6.26
N PRO A 75 6.49 -13.33 5.94
CA PRO A 75 5.74 -14.46 5.37
C PRO A 75 4.56 -14.89 6.26
N PHE A 76 4.74 -14.86 7.59
CA PHE A 76 3.71 -15.09 8.61
C PHE A 76 3.82 -13.97 9.66
N TYR A 77 2.68 -13.42 10.04
CA TYR A 77 2.62 -12.36 11.06
C TYR A 77 1.26 -12.33 11.75
N VAL A 78 1.20 -11.70 12.91
CA VAL A 78 -0.07 -11.43 13.59
C VAL A 78 -0.46 -9.98 13.30
N ARG A 79 -1.65 -9.81 12.76
CA ARG A 79 -2.26 -8.50 12.58
C ARG A 79 -3.18 -8.19 13.74
N THR A 80 -2.96 -7.05 14.39
CA THR A 80 -3.83 -6.57 15.44
C THR A 80 -4.80 -5.52 14.92
N VAL A 81 -6.06 -5.61 15.36
CA VAL A 81 -7.13 -4.66 15.03
C VAL A 81 -7.76 -4.17 16.32
N ARG A 82 -7.91 -2.86 16.44
CA ARG A 82 -8.56 -2.23 17.59
C ARG A 82 -10.04 -2.01 17.33
N GLY A 83 -10.88 -2.41 18.26
CA GLY A 83 -12.32 -2.16 18.26
C GLY A 83 -12.75 -1.41 19.52
N ASP A 84 -13.69 -0.48 19.38
CA ASP A 84 -14.32 0.15 20.52
C ASP A 84 -15.21 -0.85 21.26
N ASN A 85 -15.14 -0.90 22.59
CA ASN A 85 -15.93 -1.84 23.41
C ASN A 85 -17.45 -1.65 23.27
N LYS A 86 -17.91 -0.49 22.81
CA LYS A 86 -19.34 -0.20 22.56
C LYS A 86 -19.79 -0.61 21.16
N ASP A 87 -18.86 -0.94 20.25
CA ASP A 87 -19.18 -1.36 18.90
C ASP A 87 -19.83 -2.77 18.92
N PRO A 88 -21.02 -2.95 18.35
CA PRO A 88 -21.67 -4.27 18.26
C PRO A 88 -20.79 -5.34 17.59
N LEU A 89 -19.97 -4.97 16.59
CA LEU A 89 -19.04 -5.88 15.97
C LEU A 89 -17.96 -6.35 16.95
N THR A 90 -17.49 -5.48 17.81
CA THR A 90 -16.51 -5.83 18.86
C THR A 90 -17.12 -6.84 19.84
N GLN A 91 -18.38 -6.66 20.25
CA GLN A 91 -19.08 -7.60 21.12
C GLN A 91 -19.25 -8.95 20.43
N PHE A 92 -19.73 -8.95 19.19
CA PHE A 92 -19.89 -10.16 18.39
C PHE A 92 -18.56 -10.94 18.27
N MET A 93 -17.45 -10.26 17.96
CA MET A 93 -16.15 -10.92 17.86
C MET A 93 -15.67 -11.53 19.19
N LYS A 94 -16.01 -10.92 20.33
CA LYS A 94 -15.74 -11.49 21.66
C LYS A 94 -16.58 -12.74 21.93
N GLU A 95 -17.86 -12.71 21.59
CA GLU A 95 -18.77 -13.84 21.72
C GLU A 95 -18.35 -15.05 20.88
N GLU A 96 -17.82 -14.78 19.67
CA GLU A 96 -17.25 -15.79 18.77
C GLU A 96 -15.85 -16.29 19.20
N ASN A 97 -15.34 -15.83 20.35
CA ASN A 97 -14.06 -16.24 20.90
C ASN A 97 -12.86 -15.95 19.97
N ILE A 98 -12.91 -14.90 19.16
CA ILE A 98 -11.73 -14.44 18.42
C ILE A 98 -10.68 -13.97 19.44
N PRO A 99 -9.40 -14.38 19.31
CA PRO A 99 -8.37 -14.02 20.28
C PRO A 99 -8.28 -12.50 20.47
N PHE A 100 -8.41 -12.05 21.70
CA PHE A 100 -8.37 -10.62 22.04
C PHE A 100 -7.72 -10.33 23.39
N GLU A 101 -7.30 -9.10 23.58
CA GLU A 101 -6.79 -8.56 24.82
C GLU A 101 -7.24 -7.10 25.01
N PRO A 102 -7.28 -6.55 26.23
CA PRO A 102 -7.50 -5.12 26.44
C PRO A 102 -6.38 -4.28 25.84
N ASP A 103 -6.70 -3.10 25.29
CA ASP A 103 -5.68 -2.15 24.81
C ASP A 103 -4.84 -1.62 25.99
N ILE A 104 -3.52 -1.56 25.81
CA ILE A 104 -2.58 -1.13 26.87
C ILE A 104 -2.87 0.30 27.37
N THR A 105 -3.29 1.18 26.46
CA THR A 105 -3.49 2.60 26.77
C THR A 105 -4.93 2.93 27.18
N LYS A 106 -5.90 2.13 26.72
CA LYS A 106 -7.35 2.34 26.93
C LYS A 106 -8.07 1.01 27.25
N PRO A 107 -7.70 0.29 28.31
CA PRO A 107 -8.20 -1.07 28.58
C PRO A 107 -9.73 -1.14 28.76
N ASP A 108 -10.34 -0.10 29.30
CA ASP A 108 -11.78 -0.08 29.59
C ASP A 108 -12.65 0.20 28.35
N SER A 109 -12.08 0.79 27.31
CA SER A 109 -12.83 1.27 26.14
C SER A 109 -12.43 0.62 24.82
N VAL A 110 -11.27 -0.01 24.74
CA VAL A 110 -10.74 -0.58 23.50
C VAL A 110 -10.26 -2.01 23.70
N THR A 111 -10.66 -2.86 22.78
CA THR A 111 -10.20 -4.25 22.66
C THR A 111 -9.29 -4.41 21.45
N VAL A 112 -8.23 -5.19 21.59
CA VAL A 112 -7.29 -5.52 20.53
C VAL A 112 -7.51 -6.97 20.14
N PHE A 113 -7.92 -7.22 18.90
CA PHE A 113 -8.06 -8.56 18.32
C PHE A 113 -6.81 -8.95 17.55
N SER A 114 -6.43 -10.22 17.61
CA SER A 114 -5.24 -10.77 16.96
C SER A 114 -5.61 -11.77 15.88
N PHE A 115 -5.18 -11.51 14.63
CA PHE A 115 -5.45 -12.35 13.48
C PHE A 115 -4.13 -12.91 12.91
N PRO A 116 -3.97 -14.25 12.82
CA PRO A 116 -2.82 -14.83 12.13
C PRO A 116 -2.97 -14.61 10.62
N MET A 117 -1.93 -14.04 10.02
CA MET A 117 -1.88 -13.72 8.60
C MET A 117 -0.74 -14.47 7.92
N LYS A 118 -0.98 -14.89 6.67
CA LYS A 118 0.01 -15.48 5.78
C LYS A 118 0.11 -14.64 4.52
N SER A 119 1.31 -14.21 4.15
CA SER A 119 1.55 -13.52 2.89
C SER A 119 1.38 -14.48 1.71
N PRO A 120 0.88 -14.01 0.55
CA PRO A 120 0.84 -14.81 -0.66
C PRO A 120 2.22 -15.35 -1.05
N SER A 121 2.24 -16.49 -1.74
CA SER A 121 3.50 -17.03 -2.26
C SER A 121 4.12 -16.07 -3.27
N GLY A 122 5.40 -15.74 -3.09
CA GLY A 122 6.11 -14.79 -3.94
C GLY A 122 5.88 -13.30 -3.63
N ALA A 123 5.07 -12.99 -2.61
CA ALA A 123 4.97 -11.62 -2.10
C ALA A 123 6.30 -11.15 -1.52
N ILE A 124 6.65 -9.90 -1.79
CA ILE A 124 7.85 -9.28 -1.24
C ILE A 124 7.59 -8.80 0.18
N THR A 125 8.44 -9.23 1.10
CA THR A 125 8.42 -8.77 2.49
C THR A 125 9.42 -7.63 2.73
N ARG A 126 9.21 -6.88 3.81
CA ARG A 126 10.06 -5.72 4.14
C ARG A 126 11.54 -6.05 4.36
N THR A 127 11.87 -7.32 4.61
CA THR A 127 13.25 -7.77 4.82
C THR A 127 13.96 -8.16 3.53
N GLU A 128 13.21 -8.38 2.45
CA GLU A 128 13.73 -8.87 1.16
C GLU A 128 14.16 -7.75 0.21
N MET A 129 13.76 -6.50 0.49
CA MET A 129 14.19 -5.33 -0.28
C MET A 129 15.06 -4.41 0.57
N SER A 130 16.08 -3.85 -0.02
CA SER A 130 16.84 -2.73 0.55
C SER A 130 16.03 -1.43 0.45
N ALA A 131 16.43 -0.43 1.25
CA ALA A 131 15.82 0.91 1.18
C ALA A 131 15.98 1.55 -0.21
N ILE A 132 17.12 1.33 -0.87
CA ILE A 132 17.39 1.83 -2.22
C ILE A 132 16.48 1.17 -3.25
N GLU A 133 16.32 -0.15 -3.23
CA GLU A 133 15.40 -0.86 -4.13
C GLU A 133 13.96 -0.39 -3.95
N GLN A 134 13.52 -0.12 -2.70
CA GLN A 134 12.20 0.47 -2.44
C GLN A 134 12.06 1.87 -3.03
N LEU A 135 13.10 2.71 -2.92
CA LEU A 135 13.12 4.06 -3.52
C LEU A 135 13.12 4.02 -5.04
N GLU A 136 13.86 3.11 -5.65
CA GLU A 136 13.88 2.92 -7.09
C GLU A 136 12.52 2.45 -7.62
N LEU A 137 11.89 1.49 -6.95
CA LEU A 137 10.54 1.07 -7.28
C LEU A 137 9.54 2.23 -7.14
N TRP A 138 9.60 2.98 -6.04
CA TRP A 138 8.78 4.17 -5.83
C TRP A 138 8.96 5.19 -6.96
N LYS A 139 10.20 5.44 -7.41
CA LYS A 139 10.51 6.31 -8.54
C LYS A 139 9.86 5.84 -9.85
N VAL A 140 9.86 4.53 -10.11
CA VAL A 140 9.16 3.95 -11.27
C VAL A 140 7.67 4.29 -11.22
N TYR A 141 7.01 4.08 -10.09
CA TYR A 141 5.58 4.40 -9.95
C TYR A 141 5.32 5.91 -10.03
N ALA A 142 6.18 6.74 -9.46
CA ALA A 142 6.08 8.19 -9.55
C ALA A 142 6.16 8.72 -10.99
N LEU A 143 7.01 8.12 -11.82
CA LEU A 143 7.24 8.56 -13.20
C LEU A 143 6.24 7.96 -14.20
N TYR A 144 5.91 6.68 -14.07
CA TYR A 144 5.19 5.95 -15.12
C TYR A 144 3.71 5.72 -14.83
N TRP A 145 3.27 5.79 -13.56
CA TRP A 145 1.88 5.61 -13.17
C TRP A 145 1.27 6.87 -12.59
N CYS A 146 1.85 7.42 -11.51
CA CYS A 146 1.21 8.47 -10.72
C CYS A 146 1.22 9.83 -11.41
N GLU A 147 0.15 10.59 -11.25
CA GLU A 147 0.05 12.00 -11.64
C GLU A 147 0.31 12.95 -10.46
N HIS A 148 0.50 12.39 -9.27
CA HIS A 148 0.99 13.09 -8.08
C HIS A 148 1.80 12.11 -7.21
N LYS A 149 2.52 12.63 -6.21
CA LYS A 149 3.43 11.87 -5.35
C LYS A 149 2.76 10.61 -4.78
N PRO A 150 3.27 9.38 -5.06
CA PRO A 150 2.77 8.17 -4.46
C PRO A 150 3.11 8.10 -2.97
N SER A 151 2.19 7.57 -2.17
CA SER A 151 2.42 7.32 -0.75
C SER A 151 3.34 6.12 -0.58
N VAL A 152 4.36 6.25 0.28
CA VAL A 152 5.33 5.19 0.57
C VAL A 152 5.84 5.27 2.00
N THR A 153 6.19 4.13 2.55
CA THR A 153 7.01 3.99 3.77
C THR A 153 8.22 3.15 3.40
N ILE A 154 9.41 3.72 3.57
CA ILE A 154 10.66 3.05 3.29
C ILE A 154 11.20 2.44 4.59
N SER A 155 11.47 1.14 4.57
CA SER A 155 12.10 0.44 5.68
C SER A 155 13.62 0.50 5.50
N VAL A 156 14.30 1.18 6.40
CA VAL A 156 15.77 1.34 6.38
C VAL A 156 16.37 0.47 7.47
N LYS A 157 17.27 -0.44 7.11
CA LYS A 157 18.05 -1.25 8.06
C LYS A 157 19.20 -0.42 8.61
N GLU A 158 19.69 -0.75 9.81
CA GLU A 158 20.77 -0.01 10.44
C GLU A 158 22.02 0.08 9.55
N SER A 159 22.35 -1.00 8.85
CA SER A 159 23.47 -1.06 7.90
C SER A 159 23.29 -0.19 6.64
N GLU A 160 22.08 0.30 6.39
CA GLU A 160 21.74 1.07 5.18
C GLU A 160 21.64 2.58 5.42
N TRP A 161 21.81 3.04 6.68
CA TRP A 161 21.59 4.44 7.04
C TRP A 161 22.43 5.42 6.23
N THR A 162 23.71 5.18 6.10
CA THR A 162 24.63 6.09 5.38
C THR A 162 24.26 6.22 3.91
N VAL A 163 23.96 5.10 3.24
CA VAL A 163 23.63 5.06 1.82
C VAL A 163 22.25 5.66 1.56
N SER A 164 21.28 5.36 2.40
CA SER A 164 19.91 5.87 2.27
C SER A 164 19.88 7.39 2.50
N TYR A 165 20.64 7.91 3.45
CA TYR A 165 20.72 9.35 3.72
C TYR A 165 21.29 10.12 2.51
N THR A 166 22.37 9.64 1.92
CA THR A 166 22.98 10.29 0.73
C THR A 166 22.05 10.28 -0.47
N HIS A 167 21.28 9.20 -0.67
CA HIS A 167 20.31 9.10 -1.77
C HIS A 167 19.13 10.06 -1.62
N LEU A 168 18.67 10.27 -0.39
CA LEU A 168 17.54 11.17 -0.09
C LEU A 168 17.92 12.65 -0.10
N THR A 169 19.19 12.97 0.18
CA THR A 169 19.66 14.34 0.32
C THR A 169 20.34 14.91 -0.92
N LEU A 170 20.70 14.07 -1.89
CA LEU A 170 21.24 14.56 -3.16
C LEU A 170 20.12 15.28 -3.94
N PRO A 171 20.32 16.57 -4.33
CA PRO A 171 19.39 17.23 -5.22
C PRO A 171 19.34 16.43 -6.53
N THR A 172 18.14 16.07 -6.97
CA THR A 172 17.91 15.56 -8.31
C THR A 172 18.21 16.71 -9.29
N SER A 173 19.46 16.83 -9.68
CA SER A 173 19.88 17.76 -10.71
C SER A 173 19.36 17.29 -12.05
N GLY A 174 18.55 18.11 -12.70
CA GLY A 174 18.23 18.10 -14.10
C GLY A 174 16.81 17.83 -14.46
#